data_ef327bb679f8a03d7eff135b698fc3b7
#
_entry.id   ef327bb679f8a03d7eff135b698fc3b7
#
_cell.length_a   1.000
_cell.length_b   1.000
_cell.length_c   1.000
_cell.angle_alpha   90.00
_cell.angle_beta   90.00
_cell.angle_gamma   90.00
#
_symmetry.space_group_name_H-M   'P 1'
#
loop_
_entity.id
_entity.type
_entity.pdbx_description
1 polymer ?
#
loop_
_entity_poly.entity_id
_entity_poly.type
_entity_poly.pdbx_seq_one_letter_code
_entity_poly.pdbx_strand_id
1 'polypeptide(L)'
;MLNQLEKMSVATEGRYATEAELKSLKNYLPTVNLRLSAYQKIRDREAEIIEQTRLEMLAKQPDIFQLGSKDVTALYERDTKIVLRIASAAMLIDDLDRLRENILLWQRTIVKAFEVKHIAALAHSTIPKTIEQFLTAEEYALVKPVLMLNQAVLAD
;
A
#
# COMPACT_ATOMS: atom_id res chain seq x y z
N MET A 1 -13.37 5.18 -0.63
CA MET A 1 -14.48 5.60 -1.54
C MET A 1 -15.70 4.69 -1.44
N LEU A 2 -15.61 3.36 -1.62
CA LEU A 2 -16.78 2.46 -1.60
C LEU A 2 -17.59 2.57 -0.30
N ASN A 3 -16.95 2.51 0.86
CA ASN A 3 -17.61 2.69 2.17
C ASN A 3 -18.30 4.07 2.30
N GLN A 4 -17.74 5.11 1.67
CA GLN A 4 -18.34 6.45 1.69
C GLN A 4 -19.56 6.52 0.79
N LEU A 5 -19.53 5.87 -0.38
CA LEU A 5 -20.69 5.76 -1.27
C LEU A 5 -21.83 4.99 -0.62
N GLU A 6 -21.54 3.87 0.05
CA GLU A 6 -22.51 3.09 0.78
C GLU A 6 -23.17 3.91 1.89
N LYS A 7 -22.38 4.56 2.73
CA LYS A 7 -22.89 5.45 3.79
C LYS A 7 -23.73 6.60 3.22
N MET A 8 -23.28 7.20 2.13
CA MET A 8 -24.03 8.27 1.47
C MET A 8 -25.36 7.76 0.92
N SER A 9 -25.37 6.58 0.26
CA SER A 9 -26.60 5.96 -0.27
C SER A 9 -27.66 5.79 0.83
N VAL A 10 -27.28 5.27 1.99
CA VAL A 10 -28.17 5.10 3.13
C VAL A 10 -28.62 6.46 3.71
N ALA A 11 -27.67 7.39 3.90
CA ALA A 11 -27.96 8.69 4.52
C ALA A 11 -28.85 9.60 3.67
N THR A 12 -28.90 9.37 2.36
CA THR A 12 -29.67 10.18 1.41
C THR A 12 -30.97 9.51 0.94
N GLU A 13 -31.35 8.39 1.55
CA GLU A 13 -32.58 7.69 1.18
C GLU A 13 -33.82 8.62 1.30
N GLY A 14 -34.54 8.77 0.19
CA GLY A 14 -35.73 9.64 0.10
C GLY A 14 -35.46 11.15 -0.06
N ARG A 15 -34.18 11.60 -0.20
CA ARG A 15 -33.81 12.98 -0.48
C ARG A 15 -32.58 13.08 -1.38
N TYR A 16 -32.32 14.26 -1.91
CA TYR A 16 -31.06 14.52 -2.61
C TYR A 16 -29.88 14.69 -1.63
N ALA A 17 -28.68 14.27 -2.06
CA ALA A 17 -27.46 14.50 -1.32
C ALA A 17 -27.09 15.98 -1.28
N THR A 18 -26.59 16.42 -0.14
CA THR A 18 -26.05 17.78 0.03
C THR A 18 -24.66 17.91 -0.62
N GLU A 19 -24.21 19.15 -0.82
CA GLU A 19 -22.84 19.44 -1.32
C GLU A 19 -21.76 18.86 -0.42
N ALA A 20 -21.95 18.86 0.89
CA ALA A 20 -21.01 18.29 1.84
C ALA A 20 -20.89 16.76 1.69
N GLU A 21 -22.01 16.07 1.49
CA GLU A 21 -22.05 14.62 1.26
C GLU A 21 -21.39 14.25 -0.09
N LEU A 22 -21.58 15.08 -1.13
CA LEU A 22 -20.99 14.87 -2.44
C LEU A 22 -19.49 15.22 -2.51
N LYS A 23 -18.91 15.87 -1.51
CA LYS A 23 -17.53 16.38 -1.52
C LYS A 23 -16.51 15.26 -1.78
N SER A 24 -16.66 14.12 -1.14
CA SER A 24 -15.72 12.99 -1.32
C SER A 24 -15.75 12.46 -2.75
N LEU A 25 -16.95 12.34 -3.33
CA LEU A 25 -17.13 11.90 -4.72
C LEU A 25 -16.55 12.92 -5.70
N LYS A 26 -16.81 14.21 -5.50
CA LYS A 26 -16.24 15.30 -6.32
C LYS A 26 -14.71 15.34 -6.29
N ASN A 27 -14.10 14.99 -5.16
CA ASN A 27 -12.63 14.91 -5.03
C ASN A 27 -12.05 13.66 -5.69
N TYR A 28 -12.78 12.55 -5.65
CA TYR A 28 -12.30 11.27 -6.18
C TYR A 28 -12.42 11.18 -7.70
N LEU A 29 -13.56 11.55 -8.27
CA LEU A 29 -13.86 11.38 -9.70
C LEU A 29 -12.79 11.97 -10.65
N PRO A 30 -12.25 13.19 -10.44
CA PRO A 30 -11.21 13.74 -11.28
C PRO A 30 -9.90 12.93 -11.27
N THR A 31 -9.66 12.14 -10.22
CA THR A 31 -8.41 11.36 -10.04
C THR A 31 -8.51 9.92 -10.53
N VAL A 32 -9.69 9.44 -10.96
CA VAL A 32 -9.93 8.03 -11.31
C VAL A 32 -8.96 7.52 -12.38
N ASN A 33 -8.79 8.24 -13.47
CA ASN A 33 -7.91 7.83 -14.56
C ASN A 33 -6.44 7.78 -14.11
N LEU A 34 -6.02 8.73 -13.28
CA LEU A 34 -4.67 8.78 -12.74
C LEU A 34 -4.43 7.62 -11.74
N ARG A 35 -5.41 7.32 -10.89
CA ARG A 35 -5.37 6.14 -9.99
C ARG A 35 -5.30 4.84 -10.77
N LEU A 36 -6.08 4.72 -11.84
CA LEU A 36 -6.07 3.54 -12.69
C LEU A 36 -4.71 3.36 -13.39
N SER A 37 -4.13 4.45 -13.91
CA SER A 37 -2.80 4.45 -14.51
C SER A 37 -1.73 4.02 -13.50
N ALA A 38 -1.71 4.62 -12.30
CA ALA A 38 -0.79 4.25 -11.23
C ALA A 38 -0.93 2.77 -10.84
N TYR A 39 -2.17 2.29 -10.67
CA TYR A 39 -2.44 0.88 -10.37
C TYR A 39 -1.90 -0.06 -11.45
N GLN A 40 -2.14 0.24 -12.72
CA GLN A 40 -1.67 -0.57 -13.85
C GLN A 40 -0.15 -0.62 -13.89
N LYS A 41 0.54 0.51 -13.73
CA LYS A 41 2.01 0.58 -13.71
C LYS A 41 2.60 -0.24 -12.56
N ILE A 42 2.05 -0.14 -11.35
CA ILE A 42 2.50 -0.94 -10.21
C ILE A 42 2.28 -2.44 -10.48
N ARG A 43 1.11 -2.81 -10.98
CA ARG A 43 0.78 -4.20 -11.34
C ARG A 43 1.76 -4.75 -12.38
N ASP A 44 1.99 -4.01 -13.44
CA ASP A 44 2.80 -4.46 -14.59
C ASP A 44 4.31 -4.51 -14.25
N ARG A 45 4.73 -3.76 -13.23
CA ARG A 45 6.10 -3.70 -12.72
C ARG A 45 6.31 -4.37 -11.37
N GLU A 46 5.30 -5.12 -10.87
CA GLU A 46 5.33 -5.73 -9.53
C GLU A 46 6.64 -6.50 -9.26
N ALA A 47 7.03 -7.38 -10.19
CA ALA A 47 8.22 -8.20 -10.03
C ALA A 47 9.50 -7.34 -9.98
N GLU A 48 9.57 -6.31 -10.81
CA GLU A 48 10.71 -5.38 -10.88
C GLU A 48 10.82 -4.53 -9.61
N ILE A 49 9.70 -4.02 -9.11
CA ILE A 49 9.63 -3.25 -7.86
C ILE A 49 10.14 -4.08 -6.69
N ILE A 50 9.70 -5.34 -6.58
CA ILE A 50 10.10 -6.23 -5.50
C ILE A 50 11.58 -6.57 -5.59
N GLU A 51 12.07 -6.90 -6.77
CA GLU A 51 13.49 -7.24 -6.98
C GLU A 51 14.41 -6.05 -6.71
N GLN A 52 14.09 -4.86 -7.22
CA GLN A 52 14.87 -3.66 -6.93
C GLN A 52 14.87 -3.33 -5.44
N THR A 53 13.70 -3.42 -4.77
CA THR A 53 13.62 -3.23 -3.32
C THR A 53 14.51 -4.23 -2.59
N ARG A 54 14.47 -5.50 -2.97
CA ARG A 54 15.30 -6.56 -2.39
C ARG A 54 16.80 -6.26 -2.55
N LEU A 55 17.24 -5.87 -3.74
CA LEU A 55 18.62 -5.51 -4.01
C LEU A 55 19.08 -4.30 -3.20
N GLU A 56 18.26 -3.28 -3.08
CA GLU A 56 18.56 -2.11 -2.24
C GLU A 56 18.65 -2.47 -0.74
N MET A 57 17.81 -3.39 -0.27
CA MET A 57 17.87 -3.88 1.10
C MET A 57 19.16 -4.65 1.36
N LEU A 58 19.56 -5.55 0.45
CA LEU A 58 20.82 -6.29 0.53
C LEU A 58 22.05 -5.39 0.46
N ALA A 59 22.00 -4.33 -0.35
CA ALA A 59 23.09 -3.34 -0.41
C ALA A 59 23.29 -2.59 0.91
N LYS A 60 22.19 -2.36 1.67
CA LYS A 60 22.25 -1.71 3.00
C LYS A 60 22.63 -2.70 4.11
N GLN A 61 22.12 -3.93 4.03
CA GLN A 61 22.33 -4.97 5.02
C GLN A 61 22.38 -6.33 4.33
N PRO A 62 23.60 -6.89 4.06
CA PRO A 62 23.76 -8.11 3.26
C PRO A 62 23.10 -9.36 3.85
N ASP A 63 22.92 -9.43 5.16
CA ASP A 63 22.34 -10.54 5.90
C ASP A 63 20.87 -10.32 6.32
N ILE A 64 20.21 -9.27 5.76
CA ILE A 64 18.85 -8.86 6.17
C ILE A 64 17.82 -9.99 6.11
N PHE A 65 17.96 -10.93 5.22
CA PHE A 65 17.04 -12.07 5.04
C PHE A 65 17.47 -13.35 5.77
N GLN A 66 18.54 -13.29 6.60
CA GLN A 66 18.99 -14.42 7.39
C GLN A 66 18.41 -14.35 8.81
N LEU A 67 17.58 -15.35 9.17
CA LEU A 67 17.06 -15.54 10.52
C LEU A 67 17.70 -16.79 11.13
N GLY A 68 18.83 -16.60 11.82
CA GLY A 68 19.66 -17.73 12.26
C GLY A 68 20.19 -18.51 11.05
N SER A 69 19.82 -19.78 10.94
CA SER A 69 20.20 -20.65 9.82
C SER A 69 19.21 -20.65 8.65
N LYS A 70 18.13 -19.85 8.73
CA LYS A 70 17.07 -19.85 7.70
C LYS A 70 17.17 -18.62 6.82
N ASP A 71 17.14 -18.83 5.50
CA ASP A 71 16.91 -17.79 4.51
C ASP A 71 15.40 -17.56 4.36
N VAL A 72 14.95 -16.33 4.57
CA VAL A 72 13.55 -15.93 4.47
C VAL A 72 13.23 -15.07 3.24
N THR A 73 14.11 -15.02 2.26
CA THR A 73 13.95 -14.21 1.03
C THR A 73 12.64 -14.53 0.33
N ALA A 74 12.33 -15.81 0.09
CA ALA A 74 11.09 -16.22 -0.59
C ALA A 74 9.83 -15.84 0.21
N LEU A 75 9.90 -15.89 1.54
CA LEU A 75 8.81 -15.45 2.41
C LEU A 75 8.59 -13.93 2.30
N TYR A 76 9.67 -13.17 2.37
CA TYR A 76 9.66 -11.72 2.18
C TYR A 76 9.02 -11.33 0.84
N GLU A 77 9.46 -11.94 -0.27
CA GLU A 77 8.93 -11.64 -1.60
C GLU A 77 7.43 -11.93 -1.71
N ARG A 78 6.98 -13.08 -1.19
CA ARG A 78 5.57 -13.46 -1.15
C ARG A 78 4.73 -12.44 -0.37
N ASP A 79 5.16 -12.11 0.83
CA ASP A 79 4.41 -11.23 1.72
C ASP A 79 4.40 -9.79 1.20
N THR A 80 5.52 -9.33 0.63
CA THR A 80 5.61 -8.02 -0.02
C THR A 80 4.67 -7.91 -1.22
N LYS A 81 4.56 -8.95 -2.05
CA LYS A 81 3.56 -9.01 -3.15
C LYS A 81 2.15 -8.81 -2.64
N ILE A 82 1.77 -9.53 -1.59
CA ILE A 82 0.42 -9.44 -1.02
C ILE A 82 0.14 -8.02 -0.52
N VAL A 83 1.05 -7.45 0.26
CA VAL A 83 0.90 -6.08 0.79
C VAL A 83 0.84 -5.06 -0.34
N LEU A 84 1.70 -5.16 -1.35
CA LEU A 84 1.72 -4.25 -2.50
C LEU A 84 0.41 -4.28 -3.29
N ARG A 85 -0.14 -5.47 -3.55
CA ARG A 85 -1.42 -5.64 -4.26
C ARG A 85 -2.59 -5.03 -3.50
N ILE A 86 -2.68 -5.29 -2.20
CA ILE A 86 -3.76 -4.75 -1.36
C ILE A 86 -3.61 -3.23 -1.21
N ALA A 87 -2.39 -2.74 -1.03
CA ALA A 87 -2.08 -1.32 -0.97
C ALA A 87 -2.47 -0.59 -2.27
N SER A 88 -2.13 -1.17 -3.42
CA SER A 88 -2.50 -0.62 -4.73
C SER A 88 -4.02 -0.60 -4.95
N ALA A 89 -4.73 -1.65 -4.52
CA ALA A 89 -6.18 -1.69 -4.57
C ALA A 89 -6.82 -0.63 -3.66
N ALA A 90 -6.28 -0.45 -2.44
CA ALA A 90 -6.75 0.59 -1.51
C ALA A 90 -6.53 2.01 -2.07
N MET A 91 -5.39 2.26 -2.72
CA MET A 91 -5.13 3.50 -3.43
C MET A 91 -6.14 3.71 -4.56
N LEU A 92 -6.40 2.67 -5.37
CA LEU A 92 -7.34 2.74 -6.50
C LEU A 92 -8.74 3.16 -6.07
N ILE A 93 -9.24 2.62 -4.96
CA ILE A 93 -10.60 2.90 -4.46
C ILE A 93 -10.64 3.99 -3.37
N ASP A 94 -9.51 4.61 -3.06
CA ASP A 94 -9.36 5.63 -2.02
C ASP A 94 -9.92 5.19 -0.65
N ASP A 95 -9.41 4.06 -0.13
CA ASP A 95 -9.91 3.45 1.12
C ASP A 95 -8.76 2.98 2.02
N LEU A 96 -8.17 3.93 2.74
CA LEU A 96 -7.07 3.67 3.69
C LEU A 96 -7.52 2.90 4.93
N ASP A 97 -8.76 3.11 5.39
CA ASP A 97 -9.31 2.42 6.55
C ASP A 97 -9.41 0.92 6.27
N ARG A 98 -9.90 0.55 5.09
CA ARG A 98 -9.95 -0.84 4.66
C ARG A 98 -8.56 -1.49 4.59
N LEU A 99 -7.56 -0.77 4.09
CA LEU A 99 -6.17 -1.26 4.09
C LEU A 99 -5.69 -1.54 5.51
N ARG A 100 -5.86 -0.57 6.41
CA ARG A 100 -5.43 -0.67 7.80
C ARG A 100 -6.09 -1.86 8.51
N GLU A 101 -7.41 -1.96 8.45
CA GLU A 101 -8.20 -2.92 9.21
C GLU A 101 -8.10 -4.34 8.66
N ASN A 102 -8.10 -4.50 7.34
CA ASN A 102 -8.16 -5.83 6.74
C ASN A 102 -6.82 -6.54 6.68
N ILE A 103 -5.70 -5.80 6.52
CA ILE A 103 -4.41 -6.44 6.32
C ILE A 103 -3.31 -5.94 7.27
N LEU A 104 -3.18 -4.62 7.44
CA LEU A 104 -1.99 -4.10 8.12
C LEU A 104 -1.95 -4.46 9.60
N LEU A 105 -3.07 -4.44 10.31
CA LEU A 105 -3.14 -4.84 11.72
C LEU A 105 -2.82 -6.32 11.90
N TRP A 106 -3.29 -7.17 10.99
CA TRP A 106 -2.95 -8.59 10.99
C TRP A 106 -1.47 -8.82 10.65
N GLN A 107 -0.97 -8.18 9.59
CA GLN A 107 0.43 -8.28 9.17
C GLN A 107 1.38 -7.81 10.28
N ARG A 108 1.05 -6.74 10.99
CA ARG A 108 1.81 -6.28 12.16
C ARG A 108 1.92 -7.34 13.24
N THR A 109 0.84 -8.10 13.49
CA THR A 109 0.85 -9.21 14.45
C THR A 109 1.83 -10.30 13.99
N ILE A 110 1.83 -10.65 12.71
CA ILE A 110 2.77 -11.61 12.11
C ILE A 110 4.22 -11.11 12.24
N VAL A 111 4.49 -9.87 11.85
CA VAL A 111 5.82 -9.26 11.95
C VAL A 111 6.38 -9.32 13.38
N LYS A 112 5.52 -9.08 14.38
CA LYS A 112 5.90 -9.19 15.80
C LYS A 112 6.12 -10.63 16.24
N ALA A 113 5.22 -11.53 15.87
CA ALA A 113 5.27 -12.93 16.29
C ALA A 113 6.51 -13.68 15.75
N PHE A 114 6.97 -13.32 14.56
CA PHE A 114 8.15 -13.90 13.92
C PHE A 114 9.43 -13.09 14.11
N GLU A 115 9.38 -11.99 14.88
CA GLU A 115 10.53 -11.12 15.18
C GLU A 115 11.22 -10.53 13.93
N VAL A 116 10.47 -10.36 12.83
CA VAL A 116 10.97 -9.87 11.55
C VAL A 116 10.76 -8.35 11.36
N LYS A 117 10.60 -7.62 12.45
CA LYS A 117 10.37 -6.16 12.41
C LYS A 117 11.45 -5.40 11.64
N HIS A 118 12.73 -5.79 11.78
CA HIS A 118 13.84 -5.17 11.08
C HIS A 118 13.74 -5.32 9.56
N ILE A 119 13.27 -6.49 9.06
CA ILE A 119 13.03 -6.72 7.64
C ILE A 119 11.87 -5.83 7.16
N ALA A 120 10.75 -5.83 7.89
CA ALA A 120 9.59 -5.03 7.56
C ALA A 120 9.91 -3.52 7.55
N ALA A 121 10.63 -3.02 8.56
CA ALA A 121 11.04 -1.62 8.65
C ALA A 121 11.91 -1.20 7.46
N LEU A 122 12.92 -2.01 7.11
CA LEU A 122 13.79 -1.73 5.98
C LEU A 122 13.02 -1.80 4.65
N ALA A 123 12.15 -2.80 4.45
CA ALA A 123 11.33 -2.94 3.27
C ALA A 123 10.41 -1.73 3.07
N HIS A 124 9.61 -1.39 4.09
CA HIS A 124 8.63 -0.29 3.98
C HIS A 124 9.26 1.12 3.97
N SER A 125 10.53 1.26 4.33
CA SER A 125 11.30 2.49 4.09
C SER A 125 11.95 2.56 2.71
N THR A 126 12.12 1.41 2.04
CA THR A 126 12.77 1.32 0.71
C THR A 126 11.75 1.32 -0.42
N ILE A 127 10.65 0.58 -0.31
CA ILE A 127 9.57 0.48 -1.32
C ILE A 127 9.10 1.83 -1.88
N PRO A 128 8.86 2.89 -1.07
CA PRO A 128 8.41 4.16 -1.61
C PRO A 128 9.35 4.75 -2.66
N LYS A 129 10.66 4.67 -2.44
CA LYS A 129 11.68 5.18 -3.36
C LYS A 129 11.74 4.36 -4.65
N THR A 130 11.57 3.06 -4.55
CA THR A 130 11.53 2.17 -5.71
C THR A 130 10.29 2.45 -6.56
N ILE A 131 9.11 2.54 -5.95
CA ILE A 131 7.85 2.81 -6.67
C ILE A 131 7.87 4.19 -7.37
N GLU A 132 8.45 5.20 -6.72
CA GLU A 132 8.55 6.56 -7.28
C GLU A 132 9.23 6.58 -8.65
N GLN A 133 10.15 5.67 -8.93
CA GLN A 133 10.86 5.58 -10.21
C GLN A 133 9.96 5.14 -11.39
N PHE A 134 8.84 4.51 -11.11
CA PHE A 134 7.91 3.97 -12.12
C PHE A 134 6.67 4.85 -12.36
N LEU A 135 6.48 5.88 -11.55
CA LEU A 135 5.29 6.71 -11.55
C LEU A 135 5.61 8.16 -11.91
N THR A 136 4.63 8.87 -12.45
CA THR A 136 4.73 10.34 -12.51
C THR A 136 4.58 10.94 -11.11
N ALA A 137 4.99 12.19 -10.93
CA ALA A 137 4.85 12.90 -9.65
C ALA A 137 3.38 12.94 -9.16
N GLU A 138 2.42 13.10 -10.08
CA GLU A 138 0.99 13.14 -9.79
C GLU A 138 0.47 11.76 -9.38
N GLU A 139 0.88 10.70 -10.08
CA GLU A 139 0.54 9.31 -9.72
C GLU A 139 1.14 8.94 -8.36
N TYR A 140 2.40 9.29 -8.13
CA TYR A 140 3.06 9.02 -6.86
C TYR A 140 2.39 9.75 -5.68
N ALA A 141 1.91 10.98 -5.88
CA ALA A 141 1.16 11.71 -4.87
C ALA A 141 -0.10 10.96 -4.40
N LEU A 142 -0.75 10.18 -5.27
CA LEU A 142 -1.92 9.35 -4.93
C LEU A 142 -1.52 8.05 -4.22
N VAL A 143 -0.36 7.49 -4.54
CA VAL A 143 0.15 6.24 -3.92
C VAL A 143 0.80 6.50 -2.57
N LYS A 144 1.45 7.64 -2.40
CA LYS A 144 2.22 8.01 -1.20
C LYS A 144 1.47 7.82 0.13
N PRO A 145 0.19 8.24 0.30
CA PRO A 145 -0.54 8.04 1.56
C PRO A 145 -0.65 6.57 1.96
N VAL A 146 -0.83 5.68 0.99
CA VAL A 146 -0.92 4.23 1.21
C VAL A 146 0.42 3.66 1.67
N LEU A 147 1.53 4.07 1.03
CA LEU A 147 2.88 3.65 1.40
C LEU A 147 3.29 4.16 2.78
N MET A 148 2.92 5.40 3.10
CA MET A 148 3.15 5.98 4.43
C MET A 148 2.37 5.23 5.52
N LEU A 149 1.13 4.81 5.24
CA LEU A 149 0.35 4.00 6.17
C LEU A 149 0.99 2.63 6.39
N ASN A 150 1.44 1.95 5.32
CA ASN A 150 2.17 0.69 5.43
C ASN A 150 3.41 0.85 6.32
N GLN A 151 4.21 1.88 6.07
CA GLN A 151 5.41 2.16 6.87
C GLN A 151 5.06 2.42 8.34
N ALA A 152 4.08 3.28 8.61
CA ALA A 152 3.67 3.62 9.98
C ALA A 152 3.15 2.41 10.78
N VAL A 153 2.50 1.45 10.13
CA VAL A 153 1.92 0.28 10.82
C VAL A 153 2.88 -0.89 10.93
N LEU A 154 3.73 -1.11 9.93
CA LEU A 154 4.57 -2.31 9.81
C LEU A 154 6.03 -2.09 10.23
N ALA A 155 6.49 -0.85 10.29
CA ALA A 155 7.84 -0.51 10.76
C ALA A 155 7.91 -0.18 12.26
N ASP A 156 6.77 0.09 12.90
CA ASP A 156 6.65 0.30 14.37
C ASP A 156 6.53 -1.04 15.12
#